data_f6b33e2a1f46169a44e9d1cfd51473cc
#
_entry.id   f6b33e2a1f46169a44e9d1cfd51473cc
#
_cell.length_a   1.000
_cell.length_b   1.000
_cell.length_c   1.000
_cell.angle_alpha   90.00
_cell.angle_beta   90.00
_cell.angle_gamma   90.00
#
_symmetry.space_group_name_H-M   'P 1'
#
loop_
_entity.id
_entity.type
_entity.pdbx_description
1 polymer ?
#
loop_
_entity_poly.entity_id
_entity_poly.type
_entity_poly.pdbx_seq_one_letter_code
_entity_poly.pdbx_strand_id
1 'polypeptide(L)'
;MGIISFFKEAGQKLFGSKPEVAAAVAEPSNEEKAAAANDAASSAIKDYIRSNNLPADNLSITFSGADQIVTVAGLVATQEEREKIITCCGNVHGVAGVSDEMTCDEPDAPSCQFHMVVSGDNLSKIAKEYYGDANKYPVIFEANKPMLSHPDKIYPGQNLIIPAQA
;
A
#
# COMPACT_ATOMS: atom_id res chain seq x y z
N MET A 1 -6.17 15.93 -1.10
CA MET A 1 -6.78 14.60 -0.98
C MET A 1 -6.85 13.98 -2.38
N GLY A 2 -6.30 12.83 -2.55
CA GLY A 2 -6.30 12.12 -3.84
C GLY A 2 -6.49 10.63 -3.63
N ILE A 3 -7.16 9.97 -4.59
CA ILE A 3 -7.23 8.52 -4.63
C ILE A 3 -6.00 8.04 -5.40
N ILE A 4 -5.17 7.27 -4.73
CA ILE A 4 -4.05 6.60 -5.34
C ILE A 4 -4.55 5.26 -5.87
N SER A 5 -4.69 5.18 -7.20
CA SER A 5 -5.23 3.98 -7.86
C SER A 5 -4.14 2.96 -8.10
N PHE A 6 -4.47 1.71 -7.87
CA PHE A 6 -3.62 0.56 -8.14
C PHE A 6 -4.31 -0.35 -9.17
N PHE A 7 -3.56 -0.99 -10.03
CA PHE A 7 -4.12 -1.87 -11.05
C PHE A 7 -4.68 -3.16 -10.43
N LYS A 8 -5.94 -3.46 -10.75
CA LYS A 8 -6.65 -4.62 -10.20
C LYS A 8 -6.10 -5.98 -10.67
N GLU A 9 -5.53 -6.02 -11.86
CA GLU A 9 -5.20 -7.28 -12.55
C GLU A 9 -3.71 -7.61 -12.55
N ALA A 10 -2.87 -6.81 -11.92
CA ALA A 10 -1.44 -6.99 -11.98
C ALA A 10 -0.99 -8.06 -10.96
N GLY A 11 -0.95 -9.30 -11.39
CA GLY A 11 -0.29 -10.39 -10.67
C GLY A 11 -0.87 -10.76 -9.30
N GLN A 12 -0.33 -11.79 -8.69
CA GLN A 12 -0.66 -12.13 -7.31
C GLN A 12 0.04 -11.18 -6.35
N LYS A 13 -0.72 -10.39 -5.64
CA LYS A 13 -0.21 -9.61 -4.52
C LYS A 13 0.07 -10.55 -3.35
N LEU A 14 1.29 -10.97 -3.21
CA LEU A 14 1.71 -11.97 -2.23
C LEU A 14 1.72 -11.43 -0.80
N PHE A 15 1.77 -10.12 -0.66
CA PHE A 15 1.73 -9.45 0.63
C PHE A 15 0.33 -8.92 0.89
N GLY A 16 -0.33 -9.39 1.90
CA GLY A 16 -1.63 -8.88 2.32
C GLY A 16 -2.84 -9.51 1.64
N SER A 17 -2.74 -10.75 1.18
CA SER A 17 -3.94 -11.52 0.84
C SER A 17 -4.74 -11.79 2.11
N LYS A 18 -5.90 -11.17 2.23
CA LYS A 18 -6.78 -11.28 3.40
C LYS A 18 -8.14 -11.82 2.97
N PRO A 19 -8.60 -12.94 3.56
CA PRO A 19 -9.89 -13.54 3.20
C PRO A 19 -11.06 -12.61 3.49
N GLU A 20 -10.95 -11.74 4.49
CA GLU A 20 -11.96 -10.76 4.86
C GLU A 20 -12.17 -9.71 3.76
N VAL A 21 -11.08 -9.27 3.12
CA VAL A 21 -11.15 -8.33 1.99
C VAL A 21 -11.78 -9.00 0.78
N ALA A 22 -11.41 -10.25 0.49
CA ALA A 22 -12.01 -11.03 -0.59
C ALA A 22 -13.51 -11.22 -0.37
N ALA A 23 -13.96 -11.49 0.86
CA ALA A 23 -15.36 -11.61 1.21
C ALA A 23 -16.12 -10.29 1.03
N ALA A 24 -15.52 -9.16 1.39
CA ALA A 24 -16.13 -7.85 1.20
C ALA A 24 -16.34 -7.50 -0.28
N VAL A 25 -15.42 -7.93 -1.15
CA VAL A 25 -15.52 -7.73 -2.60
C VAL A 25 -16.57 -8.64 -3.25
N ALA A 26 -16.77 -9.86 -2.73
CA ALA A 26 -17.59 -10.88 -3.36
C ALA A 26 -19.11 -10.63 -3.27
N GLU A 27 -19.59 -9.94 -2.23
CA GLU A 27 -21.04 -9.75 -1.99
C GLU A 27 -21.45 -8.27 -1.79
N PRO A 28 -21.26 -7.39 -2.78
CA PRO A 28 -21.58 -5.97 -2.61
C PRO A 28 -23.10 -5.66 -2.64
N SER A 29 -23.93 -6.63 -3.01
CA SER A 29 -25.37 -6.40 -3.22
C SER A 29 -26.25 -6.54 -1.97
N ASN A 30 -25.71 -7.03 -0.85
CA ASN A 30 -26.42 -7.14 0.42
C ASN A 30 -25.82 -6.17 1.43
N GLU A 31 -26.55 -5.08 1.73
CA GLU A 31 -26.03 -3.98 2.56
C GLU A 31 -25.57 -4.42 3.94
N GLU A 32 -26.31 -5.29 4.63
CA GLU A 32 -25.93 -5.76 5.98
C GLU A 32 -24.69 -6.64 5.95
N LYS A 33 -24.65 -7.58 5.02
CA LYS A 33 -23.48 -8.46 4.84
C LYS A 33 -22.27 -7.70 4.33
N ALA A 34 -22.51 -6.75 3.41
CA ALA A 34 -21.45 -5.89 2.90
C ALA A 34 -20.85 -5.02 4.01
N ALA A 35 -21.66 -4.43 4.88
CA ALA A 35 -21.18 -3.64 6.00
C ALA A 35 -20.34 -4.48 6.97
N ALA A 36 -20.80 -5.66 7.37
CA ALA A 36 -20.06 -6.57 8.25
C ALA A 36 -18.75 -7.04 7.61
N ALA A 37 -18.76 -7.37 6.33
CA ALA A 37 -17.57 -7.78 5.59
C ALA A 37 -16.58 -6.62 5.41
N ASN A 38 -17.07 -5.41 5.17
CA ASN A 38 -16.24 -4.22 5.08
C ASN A 38 -15.56 -3.89 6.43
N ASP A 39 -16.28 -4.04 7.55
CA ASP A 39 -15.72 -3.85 8.88
C ASP A 39 -14.65 -4.89 9.21
N ALA A 40 -14.89 -6.15 8.86
CA ALA A 40 -13.91 -7.21 9.04
C ALA A 40 -12.66 -6.99 8.17
N ALA A 41 -12.86 -6.58 6.92
CA ALA A 41 -11.77 -6.23 6.01
C ALA A 41 -10.96 -5.02 6.51
N SER A 42 -11.65 -4.00 7.01
CA SER A 42 -11.00 -2.80 7.58
C SER A 42 -10.11 -3.18 8.77
N SER A 43 -10.60 -4.03 9.66
CA SER A 43 -9.84 -4.53 10.81
C SER A 43 -8.65 -5.36 10.37
N ALA A 44 -8.80 -6.23 9.39
CA ALA A 44 -7.71 -7.05 8.85
C ALA A 44 -6.62 -6.20 8.19
N ILE A 45 -6.99 -5.16 7.47
CA ILE A 45 -6.05 -4.20 6.88
C ILE A 45 -5.28 -3.45 7.98
N LYS A 46 -5.98 -3.02 9.01
CA LYS A 46 -5.36 -2.34 10.16
C LYS A 46 -4.36 -3.25 10.88
N ASP A 47 -4.69 -4.51 11.09
CA ASP A 47 -3.78 -5.49 11.68
C ASP A 47 -2.57 -5.76 10.77
N TYR A 48 -2.77 -5.76 9.46
CA TYR A 48 -1.67 -5.89 8.50
C TYR A 48 -0.70 -4.70 8.57
N ILE A 49 -1.21 -3.49 8.70
CA ILE A 49 -0.38 -2.29 8.91
C ILE A 49 0.43 -2.42 10.21
N ARG A 50 -0.20 -2.84 11.31
CA ARG A 50 0.49 -3.09 12.58
C ARG A 50 1.58 -4.15 12.46
N SER A 51 1.33 -5.21 11.69
CA SER A 51 2.31 -6.29 11.49
C SER A 51 3.58 -5.83 10.77
N ASN A 52 3.51 -4.70 10.07
CA ASN A 52 4.65 -4.05 9.43
C ASN A 52 5.31 -2.97 10.31
N ASN A 53 5.03 -2.98 11.61
CA ASN A 53 5.56 -2.02 12.59
C ASN A 53 5.20 -0.56 12.27
N LEU A 54 4.06 -0.34 11.62
CA LEU A 54 3.56 0.98 11.29
C LEU A 54 2.48 1.42 12.29
N PRO A 55 2.38 2.73 12.59
CA PRO A 55 1.35 3.21 13.50
C PRO A 55 -0.03 3.06 12.83
N ALA A 56 -0.93 2.37 13.50
CA ALA A 56 -2.30 2.19 13.03
C ALA A 56 -3.35 2.54 14.10
N ASP A 57 -2.94 2.67 15.35
CA ASP A 57 -3.88 2.86 16.47
C ASP A 57 -4.60 4.20 16.41
N ASN A 58 -3.92 5.23 15.94
CA ASN A 58 -4.48 6.58 15.78
C ASN A 58 -5.09 6.81 14.39
N LEU A 59 -5.18 5.78 13.56
CA LEU A 59 -5.71 5.88 12.21
C LEU A 59 -7.11 5.27 12.13
N SER A 60 -7.97 5.95 11.38
CA SER A 60 -9.24 5.42 10.94
C SER A 60 -9.05 4.76 9.57
N ILE A 61 -9.30 3.48 9.50
CA ILE A 61 -9.15 2.69 8.29
C ILE A 61 -10.50 2.08 7.95
N THR A 62 -11.00 2.38 6.77
CA THR A 62 -12.26 1.85 6.26
C THR A 62 -12.06 1.27 4.87
N PHE A 63 -12.74 0.18 4.59
CA PHE A 63 -12.72 -0.47 3.28
C PHE A 63 -14.13 -0.53 2.69
N SER A 64 -14.25 -0.19 1.43
CA SER A 64 -15.48 -0.34 0.64
C SER A 64 -15.28 -1.45 -0.38
N GLY A 65 -16.01 -2.55 -0.22
CA GLY A 65 -15.97 -3.66 -1.17
C GLY A 65 -16.55 -3.33 -2.54
N ALA A 66 -17.51 -2.40 -2.59
CA ALA A 66 -18.13 -1.96 -3.83
C ALA A 66 -17.14 -1.23 -4.75
N ASP A 67 -16.36 -0.33 -4.18
CA ASP A 67 -15.38 0.48 -4.91
C ASP A 67 -13.97 -0.12 -4.84
N GLN A 68 -13.76 -1.05 -3.93
CA GLN A 68 -12.45 -1.66 -3.63
C GLN A 68 -11.41 -0.62 -3.18
N ILE A 69 -11.87 0.40 -2.45
CA ILE A 69 -11.04 1.49 -1.96
C ILE A 69 -10.87 1.40 -0.45
N VAL A 70 -9.63 1.57 0.01
CA VAL A 70 -9.31 1.79 1.43
C VAL A 70 -9.19 3.28 1.67
N THR A 71 -9.93 3.79 2.64
CA THR A 71 -9.78 5.16 3.13
C THR A 71 -8.99 5.15 4.42
N VAL A 72 -7.91 5.90 4.47
CA VAL A 72 -7.06 6.06 5.66
C VAL A 72 -7.06 7.52 6.07
N ALA A 73 -7.50 7.79 7.30
CA ALA A 73 -7.53 9.13 7.88
C ALA A 73 -6.85 9.14 9.25
N GLY A 74 -6.27 10.25 9.61
CA GLY A 74 -5.61 10.44 10.90
C GLY A 74 -4.27 11.15 10.79
N LEU A 75 -3.55 11.23 11.90
CA LEU A 75 -2.26 11.90 11.99
C LEU A 75 -1.13 10.88 12.02
N VAL A 76 -0.13 11.09 11.19
CA VAL A 76 1.15 10.36 11.19
C VAL A 76 2.31 11.31 11.50
N ALA A 77 3.38 10.79 12.06
CA ALA A 77 4.51 11.62 12.46
C ALA A 77 5.37 12.02 11.26
N THR A 78 5.60 11.10 10.33
CA THR A 78 6.52 11.33 9.21
C THR A 78 5.84 11.02 7.87
N GLN A 79 6.35 11.66 6.82
CA GLN A 79 5.93 11.38 5.45
C GLN A 79 6.25 9.94 5.05
N GLU A 80 7.36 9.39 5.54
CA GLU A 80 7.75 8.00 5.30
C GLU A 80 6.69 7.00 5.85
N GLU A 81 6.20 7.24 7.06
CA GLU A 81 5.12 6.41 7.64
C GLU A 81 3.86 6.47 6.80
N ARG A 82 3.46 7.68 6.37
CA ARG A 82 2.31 7.91 5.50
C ARG A 82 2.42 7.10 4.20
N GLU A 83 3.56 7.18 3.54
CA GLU A 83 3.82 6.47 2.27
C GLU A 83 3.83 4.95 2.45
N LYS A 84 4.43 4.45 3.53
CA LYS A 84 4.42 3.02 3.86
C LYS A 84 3.02 2.50 4.15
N ILE A 85 2.19 3.26 4.85
CA ILE A 85 0.80 2.90 5.11
C ILE A 85 -0.01 2.80 3.82
N ILE A 86 0.13 3.77 2.92
CA ILE A 86 -0.52 3.76 1.60
C ILE A 86 -0.09 2.52 0.81
N THR A 87 1.19 2.21 0.80
CA THR A 87 1.74 1.05 0.08
C THR A 87 1.24 -0.27 0.68
N CYS A 88 1.19 -0.39 2.01
CA CYS A 88 0.59 -1.55 2.69
C CYS A 88 -0.86 -1.78 2.24
N CYS A 89 -1.67 -0.74 2.25
CA CYS A 89 -3.07 -0.82 1.83
C CYS A 89 -3.18 -1.21 0.35
N GLY A 90 -2.38 -0.61 -0.52
CA GLY A 90 -2.39 -0.88 -1.96
C GLY A 90 -1.91 -2.29 -2.33
N ASN A 91 -1.12 -2.94 -1.48
CA ASN A 91 -0.63 -4.31 -1.69
C ASN A 91 -1.59 -5.38 -1.14
N VAL A 92 -2.67 -5.01 -0.49
CA VAL A 92 -3.70 -5.96 -0.06
C VAL A 92 -4.48 -6.43 -1.30
N HIS A 93 -4.61 -7.75 -1.46
CA HIS A 93 -5.38 -8.33 -2.55
C HIS A 93 -6.86 -7.89 -2.46
N GLY A 94 -7.41 -7.42 -3.56
CA GLY A 94 -8.79 -6.91 -3.63
C GLY A 94 -8.90 -5.40 -3.45
N VAL A 95 -7.81 -4.71 -3.11
CA VAL A 95 -7.77 -3.24 -3.04
C VAL A 95 -7.39 -2.66 -4.40
N ALA A 96 -8.24 -1.82 -4.96
CA ALA A 96 -8.02 -1.13 -6.23
C ALA A 96 -7.43 0.28 -6.05
N GLY A 97 -7.63 0.87 -4.89
CA GLY A 97 -7.12 2.21 -4.61
C GLY A 97 -7.09 2.52 -3.13
N VAL A 98 -6.36 3.56 -2.78
CA VAL A 98 -6.27 4.10 -1.42
C VAL A 98 -6.64 5.57 -1.45
N SER A 99 -7.64 5.95 -0.66
CA SER A 99 -7.98 7.35 -0.42
C SER A 99 -7.18 7.82 0.79
N ASP A 100 -6.24 8.70 0.55
CA ASP A 100 -5.33 9.21 1.57
C ASP A 100 -5.89 10.51 2.15
N GLU A 101 -6.40 10.42 3.36
CA GLU A 101 -6.90 11.54 4.17
C GLU A 101 -6.04 11.75 5.42
N MET A 102 -4.84 11.22 5.41
CA MET A 102 -3.88 11.40 6.52
C MET A 102 -3.28 12.81 6.50
N THR A 103 -3.03 13.32 7.68
CA THR A 103 -2.20 14.51 7.90
C THR A 103 -0.85 14.09 8.45
N CYS A 104 0.20 14.82 8.08
CA CYS A 104 1.56 14.52 8.51
C CYS A 104 2.13 15.73 9.26
N ASP A 105 2.86 15.46 10.35
CA ASP A 105 3.58 16.50 11.09
C ASP A 105 4.78 17.08 10.31
N GLU A 106 5.19 16.41 9.22
CA GLU A 106 6.25 16.84 8.32
C GLU A 106 5.68 17.26 6.95
N PRO A 107 4.95 18.39 6.83
CA PRO A 107 4.24 18.74 5.59
C PRO A 107 5.14 19.07 4.40
N ASP A 108 6.39 19.45 4.67
CA ASP A 108 7.35 19.87 3.64
C ASP A 108 8.32 18.74 3.22
N ALA A 109 8.13 17.53 3.74
CA ALA A 109 8.95 16.40 3.33
C ALA A 109 8.69 16.05 1.85
N PRO A 110 9.74 15.72 1.08
CA PRO A 110 9.58 15.34 -0.32
C PRO A 110 8.73 14.08 -0.44
N SER A 111 7.71 14.14 -1.30
CA SER A 111 6.85 12.99 -1.56
C SER A 111 7.57 11.95 -2.42
N CYS A 112 7.31 10.68 -2.16
CA CYS A 112 7.78 9.59 -2.98
C CYS A 112 6.97 9.45 -4.27
N GLN A 113 7.48 8.61 -5.18
CA GLN A 113 6.72 8.06 -6.28
C GLN A 113 6.37 6.60 -5.95
N PHE A 114 5.33 6.07 -6.60
CA PHE A 114 4.96 4.67 -6.49
C PHE A 114 5.21 3.98 -7.83
N HIS A 115 5.86 2.84 -7.79
CA HIS A 115 6.11 2.00 -8.96
C HIS A 115 5.39 0.67 -8.81
N MET A 116 4.64 0.29 -9.84
CA MET A 116 4.09 -1.06 -9.90
C MET A 116 5.06 -1.98 -10.63
N VAL A 117 5.47 -3.04 -9.95
CA VAL A 117 6.34 -4.06 -10.52
C VAL A 117 5.64 -4.79 -11.65
N VAL A 118 6.30 -4.91 -12.78
CA VAL A 118 5.88 -5.71 -13.92
C VAL A 118 6.82 -6.89 -14.13
N SER A 119 6.39 -7.87 -14.92
CA SER A 119 7.21 -9.03 -15.22
C SER A 119 8.57 -8.63 -15.82
N GLY A 120 9.64 -9.15 -15.27
CA GLY A 120 11.01 -8.84 -15.70
C GLY A 120 11.66 -7.67 -14.96
N ASP A 121 10.95 -7.01 -14.05
CA ASP A 121 11.52 -5.95 -13.21
C ASP A 121 12.46 -6.52 -12.14
N ASN A 122 13.43 -5.70 -11.76
CA ASN A 122 14.22 -5.88 -10.55
C ASN A 122 14.57 -4.48 -9.99
N LEU A 123 14.96 -4.43 -8.72
CA LEU A 123 15.24 -3.15 -8.05
C LEU A 123 16.34 -2.34 -8.74
N SER A 124 17.34 -3.00 -9.32
CA SER A 124 18.41 -2.33 -10.05
C SER A 124 17.93 -1.64 -11.32
N LYS A 125 17.02 -2.28 -12.07
CA LYS A 125 16.38 -1.67 -13.25
C LYS A 125 15.53 -0.48 -12.86
N ILE A 126 14.73 -0.64 -11.80
CA ILE A 126 13.87 0.41 -11.27
C ILE A 126 14.72 1.60 -10.80
N ALA A 127 15.80 1.34 -10.05
CA ALA A 127 16.73 2.37 -9.60
C ALA A 127 17.37 3.12 -10.78
N LYS A 128 17.73 2.39 -11.83
CA LYS A 128 18.28 3.01 -13.05
C LYS A 128 17.26 3.90 -13.75
N GLU A 129 15.99 3.47 -13.79
CA GLU A 129 14.90 4.23 -14.42
C GLU A 129 14.61 5.55 -13.67
N TYR A 130 14.49 5.48 -12.34
CA TYR A 130 14.11 6.63 -11.53
C TYR A 130 15.29 7.51 -11.10
N TYR A 131 16.46 6.92 -10.90
CA TYR A 131 17.65 7.60 -10.37
C TYR A 131 18.82 7.72 -11.37
N GLY A 132 18.69 7.06 -12.52
CA GLY A 132 19.78 7.00 -13.51
C GLY A 132 20.95 6.09 -13.10
N ASP A 133 20.89 5.42 -11.95
CA ASP A 133 21.95 4.58 -11.41
C ASP A 133 21.39 3.29 -10.78
N ALA A 134 21.72 2.16 -11.37
CA ALA A 134 21.31 0.84 -10.90
C ALA A 134 21.83 0.50 -9.50
N ASN A 135 22.98 1.08 -9.11
CA ASN A 135 23.58 0.84 -7.79
C ASN A 135 22.82 1.49 -6.64
N LYS A 136 21.86 2.35 -6.94
CA LYS A 136 20.97 2.98 -5.93
C LYS A 136 19.78 2.11 -5.51
N TYR A 137 19.70 0.88 -5.97
CA TYR A 137 18.63 -0.04 -5.56
C TYR A 137 18.48 -0.21 -4.03
N PRO A 138 19.55 -0.12 -3.20
CA PRO A 138 19.39 -0.22 -1.76
C PRO A 138 18.51 0.89 -1.17
N VAL A 139 18.45 2.05 -1.79
CA VAL A 139 17.57 3.15 -1.37
C VAL A 139 16.10 2.73 -1.48
N ILE A 140 15.75 2.11 -2.59
CA ILE A 140 14.39 1.56 -2.81
C ILE A 140 14.11 0.43 -1.82
N PHE A 141 15.05 -0.49 -1.65
CA PHE A 141 14.90 -1.62 -0.73
C PHE A 141 14.65 -1.15 0.72
N GLU A 142 15.45 -0.23 1.23
CA GLU A 142 15.30 0.30 2.58
C GLU A 142 13.95 1.02 2.78
N ALA A 143 13.51 1.78 1.79
CA ALA A 143 12.23 2.50 1.84
C ALA A 143 11.01 1.55 1.88
N ASN A 144 11.15 0.33 1.39
CA ASN A 144 10.08 -0.67 1.34
C ASN A 144 10.14 -1.70 2.46
N LYS A 145 11.06 -1.56 3.41
CA LYS A 145 11.08 -2.40 4.62
C LYS A 145 9.97 -1.98 5.59
N PRO A 146 9.40 -2.89 6.36
CA PRO A 146 9.62 -4.35 6.40
C PRO A 146 8.77 -5.14 5.38
N MET A 147 7.96 -4.47 4.56
CA MET A 147 7.11 -5.10 3.54
C MET A 147 7.94 -5.91 2.53
N LEU A 148 9.09 -5.40 2.15
CA LEU A 148 10.07 -6.08 1.30
C LEU A 148 11.20 -6.63 2.17
N SER A 149 11.34 -7.95 2.21
CA SER A 149 12.32 -8.65 3.05
C SER A 149 13.64 -8.94 2.34
N HIS A 150 13.65 -8.94 1.02
CA HIS A 150 14.83 -9.23 0.20
C HIS A 150 14.73 -8.50 -1.14
N PRO A 151 15.84 -7.93 -1.67
CA PRO A 151 15.80 -7.17 -2.93
C PRO A 151 15.30 -7.96 -4.14
N ASP A 152 15.51 -9.28 -4.15
CA ASP A 152 15.10 -10.15 -5.26
C ASP A 152 13.67 -10.70 -5.12
N LYS A 153 13.00 -10.41 -4.00
CA LYS A 153 11.65 -10.89 -3.72
C LYS A 153 10.58 -9.87 -4.08
N ILE A 154 10.65 -9.35 -5.29
CA ILE A 154 9.59 -8.52 -5.86
C ILE A 154 8.78 -9.32 -6.86
N TYR A 155 7.51 -8.98 -6.99
CA TYR A 155 6.56 -9.72 -7.82
C TYR A 155 5.74 -8.77 -8.69
N PRO A 156 5.34 -9.20 -9.90
CA PRO A 156 4.42 -8.41 -10.72
C PRO A 156 3.15 -8.06 -9.96
N GLY A 157 2.75 -6.79 -10.02
CA GLY A 157 1.60 -6.25 -9.30
C GLY A 157 1.91 -5.72 -7.90
N GLN A 158 3.11 -5.89 -7.41
CA GLN A 158 3.56 -5.28 -6.16
C GLN A 158 3.79 -3.78 -6.35
N ASN A 159 3.34 -2.98 -5.39
CA ASN A 159 3.62 -1.55 -5.37
C ASN A 159 4.84 -1.28 -4.49
N LEU A 160 5.76 -0.49 -5.02
CA LEU A 160 6.99 -0.09 -4.35
C LEU A 160 7.02 1.42 -4.14
N ILE A 161 7.56 1.83 -3.01
CA ILE A 161 7.88 3.22 -2.72
C ILE A 161 9.20 3.55 -3.41
N ILE A 162 9.22 4.61 -4.19
CA ILE A 162 10.42 5.16 -4.81
C ILE A 162 10.69 6.51 -4.14
N PRO A 163 11.57 6.56 -3.12
CA PRO A 163 11.85 7.81 -2.42
C PRO A 163 12.41 8.87 -3.36
N ALA A 164 12.09 10.13 -3.09
CA ALA A 164 12.71 11.23 -3.79
C ALA A 164 14.22 11.25 -3.51
N GLN A 165 15.01 11.56 -4.52
CA GLN A 165 16.44 11.78 -4.30
C GLN A 165 16.65 13.09 -3.52
N ALA A 166 17.43 12.96 -2.49
CA ALA A 166 17.90 14.15 -1.77
C ALA A 166 18.96 14.89 -2.60
#